data_df6fb5043025627dab20bc714d13d9eb
#
_entry.id   df6fb5043025627dab20bc714d13d9eb
#
_cell.length_a   1.000
_cell.length_b   1.000
_cell.length_c   1.000
_cell.angle_alpha   90.00
_cell.angle_beta   90.00
_cell.angle_gamma   90.00
#
_symmetry.space_group_name_H-M   'P 1'
#
loop_
_entity.id
_entity.type
_entity.pdbx_description
1 polymer ?
#
loop_
_entity_poly.entity_id
_entity_poly.type
_entity_poly.pdbx_seq_one_letter_code
_entity_poly.pdbx_strand_id
1 'polypeptide(L)'
;LPILLLSTLLIAGIAIWILRNQAVRTQWAVSAAFAAVCWLLGMTLIFRYPAILRFSVWQPENLFQSPLLLSLDRTSWVYLYAMTTVLLAMIFTAAARPAIASAGVRAFWFFYTGLAILAILAANLLTLAITWALMDFMTLVFYVRLAGRPLDVQRALFRSGVDMVGVLLLLAGASLNHLAGGDTLITTPFVSLSGVFLVLLAALIRLGLMPLHFGAPGFEPLRRGLGTLLRLFPPAVSLALLTRMFEIGLPEATRPWLLLAGITGMIVGGIRWILEADAIRSRPFFVMGVSSLAVLVGLNGAGAEGVRAAGVMLLLMGATLSLAEIHTPANRIWPLIAALVLIGAPWTPGGIIAGLFGEAFVEGRALVTTVISVIGMAALGLGALHVFFEEETPWPTAESLTRLTYGLGLAIPVLVGIGVGIWFRTLPGLSGLIVFGSAALFGGAGFLLLRRLPATQAQRWQAIADRVDPQPVYRLLWYPLRSLARIVRSVGAVFEGEGALIWMFVVLLFVVLALGAG
;
A
#
# COMPACT_ATOMS: atom_id res chain seq x y z
N LEU A 1 17.28 3.25 -17.84
CA LEU A 1 15.84 3.50 -17.96
C LEU A 1 15.14 3.71 -16.61
N PRO A 2 15.37 2.93 -15.51
CA PRO A 2 14.75 3.23 -14.21
C PRO A 2 15.10 4.64 -13.69
N ILE A 3 16.35 5.08 -13.85
CA ILE A 3 16.77 6.45 -13.50
C ILE A 3 16.00 7.49 -14.34
N LEU A 4 15.77 7.21 -15.63
CA LEU A 4 15.01 8.10 -16.50
C LEU A 4 13.56 8.26 -16.01
N LEU A 5 12.91 7.17 -15.58
CA LEU A 5 11.56 7.24 -15.00
C LEU A 5 11.56 8.07 -13.71
N LEU A 6 12.51 7.83 -12.80
CA LEU A 6 12.61 8.57 -11.54
C LEU A 6 12.92 10.06 -11.77
N SER A 7 13.83 10.38 -12.69
CA SER A 7 14.13 11.77 -13.05
C SER A 7 12.93 12.45 -13.73
N THR A 8 12.19 11.75 -14.59
CA THR A 8 10.97 12.30 -15.22
C THR A 8 9.91 12.62 -14.16
N LEU A 9 9.71 11.75 -13.17
CA LEU A 9 8.78 12.01 -12.04
C LEU A 9 9.21 13.23 -11.22
N LEU A 10 10.51 13.37 -10.94
CA LEU A 10 11.06 14.52 -10.23
C LEU A 10 10.87 15.82 -11.03
N ILE A 11 11.25 15.81 -12.32
CA ILE A 11 11.11 16.96 -13.23
C ILE A 11 9.63 17.35 -13.35
N ALA A 12 8.73 16.39 -13.50
CA ALA A 12 7.29 16.62 -13.55
C ALA A 12 6.77 17.34 -12.30
N GLY A 13 7.17 16.86 -11.11
CA GLY A 13 6.79 17.50 -9.86
C GLY A 13 7.27 18.95 -9.77
N ILE A 14 8.53 19.21 -10.12
CA ILE A 14 9.12 20.56 -10.15
C ILE A 14 8.41 21.43 -11.19
N ALA A 15 8.20 20.95 -12.42
CA ALA A 15 7.55 21.69 -13.48
C ALA A 15 6.13 22.11 -13.09
N ILE A 16 5.34 21.19 -12.51
CA ILE A 16 3.98 21.49 -12.07
C ILE A 16 3.98 22.51 -10.92
N TRP A 17 4.95 22.43 -10.01
CA TRP A 17 5.08 23.39 -8.92
C TRP A 17 5.44 24.80 -9.43
N ILE A 18 6.32 24.91 -10.43
CA ILE A 18 6.65 26.17 -11.10
C ILE A 18 5.41 26.76 -11.81
N LEU A 19 4.62 25.90 -12.46
CA LEU A 19 3.42 26.30 -13.19
C LEU A 19 2.21 26.63 -12.29
N ARG A 20 2.39 26.68 -10.97
CA ARG A 20 1.30 26.89 -9.99
C ARG A 20 0.44 28.14 -10.21
N ASN A 21 1.01 29.18 -10.85
CA ASN A 21 0.33 30.44 -11.12
C ASN A 21 -0.33 30.47 -12.53
N GLN A 22 -0.18 29.42 -13.33
CA GLN A 22 -0.77 29.30 -14.65
C GLN A 22 -2.23 28.83 -14.58
N ALA A 23 -2.94 28.91 -15.71
CA ALA A 23 -4.33 28.44 -15.80
C ALA A 23 -4.44 26.95 -15.43
N VAL A 24 -5.51 26.58 -14.72
CA VAL A 24 -5.74 25.20 -14.23
C VAL A 24 -5.72 24.19 -15.39
N ARG A 25 -6.21 24.56 -16.57
CA ARG A 25 -6.17 23.70 -17.77
C ARG A 25 -4.74 23.41 -18.22
N THR A 26 -3.86 24.41 -18.25
CA THR A 26 -2.43 24.24 -18.59
C THR A 26 -1.73 23.34 -17.60
N GLN A 27 -1.94 23.59 -16.30
CA GLN A 27 -1.38 22.76 -15.24
C GLN A 27 -1.83 21.30 -15.36
N TRP A 28 -3.12 21.08 -15.67
CA TRP A 28 -3.66 19.73 -15.84
C TRP A 28 -3.09 19.06 -17.08
N ALA A 29 -3.03 19.75 -18.23
CA ALA A 29 -2.50 19.20 -19.47
C ALA A 29 -1.04 18.78 -19.34
N VAL A 30 -0.20 19.62 -18.70
CA VAL A 30 1.21 19.30 -18.42
C VAL A 30 1.31 18.09 -17.48
N SER A 31 0.48 18.04 -16.43
CA SER A 31 0.45 16.90 -15.52
C SER A 31 0.04 15.60 -16.24
N ALA A 32 -0.96 15.68 -17.13
CA ALA A 32 -1.42 14.54 -17.91
C ALA A 32 -0.35 14.04 -18.90
N ALA A 33 0.35 14.97 -19.58
CA ALA A 33 1.45 14.62 -20.48
C ALA A 33 2.60 13.91 -19.73
N PHE A 34 3.06 14.46 -18.60
CA PHE A 34 4.10 13.81 -17.80
C PHE A 34 3.64 12.46 -17.23
N ALA A 35 2.40 12.33 -16.75
CA ALA A 35 1.88 11.06 -16.26
C ALA A 35 1.82 10.00 -17.37
N ALA A 36 1.40 10.37 -18.59
CA ALA A 36 1.41 9.49 -19.75
C ALA A 36 2.84 9.05 -20.13
N VAL A 37 3.81 9.98 -20.12
CA VAL A 37 5.22 9.66 -20.37
C VAL A 37 5.75 8.70 -19.31
N CYS A 38 5.49 8.95 -18.02
CA CYS A 38 5.91 8.05 -16.95
C CYS A 38 5.27 6.65 -17.08
N TRP A 39 4.00 6.59 -17.48
CA TRP A 39 3.30 5.34 -17.71
C TRP A 39 3.89 4.54 -18.86
N LEU A 40 4.18 5.20 -19.99
CA LEU A 40 4.84 4.59 -21.15
C LEU A 40 6.25 4.12 -20.81
N LEU A 41 7.04 4.93 -20.08
CA LEU A 41 8.36 4.52 -19.59
C LEU A 41 8.24 3.31 -18.67
N GLY A 42 7.26 3.29 -17.75
CA GLY A 42 6.98 2.14 -16.88
C GLY A 42 6.68 0.87 -17.69
N MET A 43 5.88 0.99 -18.75
CA MET A 43 5.58 -0.11 -19.66
C MET A 43 6.85 -0.64 -20.38
N THR A 44 7.69 0.26 -20.91
CA THR A 44 8.90 -0.14 -21.66
C THR A 44 9.98 -0.79 -20.80
N LEU A 45 9.94 -0.60 -19.48
CA LEU A 45 10.89 -1.24 -18.56
C LEU A 45 10.80 -2.77 -18.56
N ILE A 46 9.70 -3.37 -19.05
CA ILE A 46 9.56 -4.82 -19.24
C ILE A 46 10.67 -5.42 -20.09
N PHE A 47 11.16 -4.67 -21.09
CA PHE A 47 12.22 -5.13 -22.00
C PHE A 47 13.63 -4.97 -21.43
N ARG A 48 13.76 -4.50 -20.17
CA ARG A 48 15.05 -4.12 -19.57
C ARG A 48 15.37 -4.83 -18.26
N TYR A 49 14.47 -5.66 -17.74
CA TYR A 49 14.83 -6.47 -16.58
C TYR A 49 15.47 -7.81 -17.00
N PRO A 50 16.37 -8.42 -16.20
CA PRO A 50 16.86 -7.90 -14.93
C PRO A 50 17.92 -6.82 -15.08
N ALA A 51 17.92 -5.81 -14.17
CA ALA A 51 18.96 -4.81 -14.11
C ALA A 51 19.24 -4.40 -12.65
N ILE A 52 20.50 -4.28 -12.31
CA ILE A 52 20.96 -3.82 -10.99
C ILE A 52 21.71 -2.51 -11.17
N LEU A 53 21.37 -1.51 -10.37
CA LEU A 53 22.00 -0.20 -10.34
C LEU A 53 22.65 0.00 -8.98
N ARG A 54 23.97 0.18 -8.98
CA ARG A 54 24.76 0.47 -7.79
C ARG A 54 25.18 1.93 -7.80
N PHE A 55 24.91 2.66 -6.72
CA PHE A 55 25.35 4.03 -6.55
C PHE A 55 26.63 4.08 -5.70
N SER A 56 27.78 4.20 -6.36
CA SER A 56 29.10 4.23 -5.71
C SER A 56 29.43 5.57 -5.04
N VAL A 57 28.70 6.64 -5.38
CA VAL A 57 28.94 8.00 -4.84
C VAL A 57 28.37 8.19 -3.44
N TRP A 58 27.40 7.38 -3.06
CA TRP A 58 26.84 7.37 -1.72
C TRP A 58 27.73 6.55 -0.80
N GLN A 59 28.45 7.19 0.11
CA GLN A 59 29.41 6.54 1.03
C GLN A 59 28.93 6.38 2.48
N PRO A 60 27.73 5.89 2.77
CA PRO A 60 27.49 5.18 4.02
C PRO A 60 28.05 3.75 3.98
N GLU A 61 28.69 3.31 2.89
CA GLU A 61 29.37 2.01 2.85
C GLU A 61 30.30 1.81 4.05
N ASN A 62 30.99 2.87 4.49
CA ASN A 62 31.85 2.85 5.66
C ASN A 62 31.09 2.77 6.99
N LEU A 63 29.87 3.29 7.05
CA LEU A 63 29.03 3.27 8.26
C LEU A 63 28.15 2.04 8.34
N PHE A 64 27.57 1.60 7.21
CA PHE A 64 26.57 0.53 7.16
C PHE A 64 27.04 -0.70 6.39
N GLN A 65 28.24 -0.69 5.82
CA GLN A 65 28.83 -1.75 4.98
C GLN A 65 27.91 -2.22 3.84
N SER A 66 27.00 -1.35 3.39
CA SER A 66 26.00 -1.66 2.39
C SER A 66 25.81 -0.48 1.43
N PRO A 67 26.04 -0.68 0.12
CA PRO A 67 25.82 0.36 -0.89
C PRO A 67 24.32 0.62 -1.10
N LEU A 68 24.00 1.77 -1.68
CA LEU A 68 22.66 2.06 -2.15
C LEU A 68 22.42 1.29 -3.45
N LEU A 69 21.57 0.26 -3.38
CA LEU A 69 21.30 -0.66 -4.48
C LEU A 69 19.84 -0.57 -4.92
N LEU A 70 19.65 -0.47 -6.24
CA LEU A 70 18.34 -0.59 -6.87
C LEU A 70 18.33 -1.79 -7.82
N SER A 71 17.27 -2.59 -7.78
CA SER A 71 17.06 -3.75 -8.64
C SER A 71 15.76 -3.60 -9.42
N LEU A 72 15.87 -3.75 -10.72
CA LEU A 72 14.73 -3.92 -11.60
C LEU A 72 14.58 -5.40 -11.90
N ASP A 73 13.64 -6.07 -11.26
CA ASP A 73 13.27 -7.46 -11.46
C ASP A 73 11.78 -7.55 -11.88
N ARG A 74 11.27 -8.78 -12.06
CA ARG A 74 9.87 -9.01 -12.42
C ARG A 74 8.90 -8.42 -11.39
N THR A 75 9.22 -8.52 -10.11
CA THR A 75 8.41 -8.00 -9.02
C THR A 75 8.40 -6.48 -9.05
N SER A 76 9.57 -5.83 -9.07
CA SER A 76 9.65 -4.38 -9.11
C SER A 76 8.99 -3.79 -10.36
N TRP A 77 9.15 -4.43 -11.55
CA TRP A 77 8.51 -3.95 -12.76
C TRP A 77 6.98 -3.93 -12.65
N VAL A 78 6.36 -5.01 -12.20
CA VAL A 78 4.89 -5.10 -12.13
C VAL A 78 4.32 -4.06 -11.17
N TYR A 79 4.94 -3.89 -10.00
CA TYR A 79 4.48 -2.89 -9.03
C TYR A 79 4.69 -1.45 -9.50
N LEU A 80 5.85 -1.11 -10.08
CA LEU A 80 6.10 0.24 -10.60
C LEU A 80 5.15 0.58 -11.76
N TYR A 81 4.85 -0.38 -12.64
CA TYR A 81 3.91 -0.18 -13.74
C TYR A 81 2.49 0.03 -13.21
N ALA A 82 2.07 -0.73 -12.21
CA ALA A 82 0.80 -0.50 -11.52
C ALA A 82 0.76 0.88 -10.84
N MET A 83 1.83 1.32 -10.17
CA MET A 83 1.90 2.64 -9.52
C MET A 83 1.85 3.80 -10.52
N THR A 84 2.55 3.71 -11.65
CA THR A 84 2.45 4.72 -12.73
C THR A 84 1.06 4.73 -13.36
N THR A 85 0.39 3.58 -13.45
CA THR A 85 -1.01 3.46 -13.88
C THR A 85 -1.96 4.16 -12.90
N VAL A 86 -1.77 3.97 -11.60
CA VAL A 86 -2.55 4.68 -10.57
C VAL A 86 -2.34 6.20 -10.67
N LEU A 87 -1.10 6.66 -10.85
CA LEU A 87 -0.80 8.08 -11.03
C LEU A 87 -1.53 8.65 -12.25
N LEU A 88 -1.48 7.96 -13.38
CA LEU A 88 -2.18 8.38 -14.60
C LEU A 88 -3.70 8.46 -14.39
N ALA A 89 -4.29 7.43 -13.76
CA ALA A 89 -5.70 7.38 -13.42
C ALA A 89 -6.12 8.54 -12.50
N MET A 90 -5.29 8.86 -11.51
CA MET A 90 -5.53 9.99 -10.60
C MET A 90 -5.52 11.34 -11.33
N ILE A 91 -4.56 11.57 -12.21
CA ILE A 91 -4.46 12.80 -13.00
C ILE A 91 -5.67 12.93 -13.96
N PHE A 92 -6.06 11.85 -14.62
CA PHE A 92 -7.19 11.86 -15.55
C PHE A 92 -8.52 12.09 -14.83
N THR A 93 -8.75 11.43 -13.70
CA THR A 93 -9.97 11.64 -12.91
C THR A 93 -9.99 13.00 -12.20
N ALA A 94 -8.83 13.62 -11.95
CA ALA A 94 -8.74 14.94 -11.32
C ALA A 94 -9.32 16.07 -12.19
N ALA A 95 -9.42 15.87 -13.51
CA ALA A 95 -10.05 16.82 -14.41
C ALA A 95 -11.52 17.14 -14.02
N ALA A 96 -12.23 16.15 -13.46
CA ALA A 96 -13.59 16.31 -12.96
C ALA A 96 -13.67 17.06 -11.61
N ARG A 97 -12.53 17.27 -10.93
CA ARG A 97 -12.44 17.81 -9.55
C ARG A 97 -11.35 18.87 -9.42
N PRO A 98 -11.38 19.94 -10.21
CA PRO A 98 -10.28 20.92 -10.26
C PRO A 98 -10.04 21.62 -8.90
N ALA A 99 -11.08 21.79 -8.09
CA ALA A 99 -10.98 22.44 -6.77
C ALA A 99 -10.15 21.62 -5.75
N ILE A 100 -10.07 20.29 -5.92
CA ILE A 100 -9.38 19.39 -4.98
C ILE A 100 -7.91 19.18 -5.38
N ALA A 101 -7.59 19.28 -6.68
CA ALA A 101 -6.28 18.98 -7.24
C ALA A 101 -5.49 20.25 -7.56
N SER A 102 -5.09 21.01 -6.54
CA SER A 102 -4.19 22.15 -6.72
C SER A 102 -2.84 21.72 -7.32
N ALA A 103 -2.09 22.66 -7.88
CA ALA A 103 -0.76 22.39 -8.45
C ALA A 103 0.18 21.74 -7.42
N GLY A 104 0.17 22.20 -6.17
CA GLY A 104 0.98 21.63 -5.10
C GLY A 104 0.60 20.19 -4.78
N VAL A 105 -0.70 19.85 -4.81
CA VAL A 105 -1.18 18.48 -4.63
C VAL A 105 -0.74 17.59 -5.79
N ARG A 106 -0.83 18.06 -7.03
CA ARG A 106 -0.36 17.30 -8.20
C ARG A 106 1.14 17.10 -8.20
N ALA A 107 1.92 18.12 -7.85
CA ALA A 107 3.36 18.00 -7.70
C ALA A 107 3.72 16.95 -6.64
N PHE A 108 3.03 16.96 -5.50
CA PHE A 108 3.17 15.94 -4.46
C PHE A 108 2.88 14.52 -4.99
N TRP A 109 1.87 14.33 -5.85
CA TRP A 109 1.59 13.01 -6.43
C TRP A 109 2.77 12.46 -7.22
N PHE A 110 3.45 13.29 -8.00
CA PHE A 110 4.63 12.87 -8.75
C PHE A 110 5.81 12.55 -7.83
N PHE A 111 6.12 13.41 -6.87
CA PHE A 111 7.22 13.17 -5.92
C PHE A 111 6.98 11.90 -5.09
N TYR A 112 5.77 11.73 -4.57
CA TYR A 112 5.43 10.56 -3.76
C TYR A 112 5.45 9.27 -4.57
N THR A 113 4.98 9.31 -5.81
CA THR A 113 5.08 8.17 -6.74
C THR A 113 6.53 7.81 -7.04
N GLY A 114 7.38 8.80 -7.28
CA GLY A 114 8.82 8.59 -7.46
C GLY A 114 9.47 7.93 -6.26
N LEU A 115 9.12 8.36 -5.06
CA LEU A 115 9.64 7.80 -3.82
C LEU A 115 9.12 6.37 -3.57
N ALA A 116 7.85 6.10 -3.87
CA ALA A 116 7.29 4.75 -3.78
C ALA A 116 7.94 3.79 -4.80
N ILE A 117 8.20 4.24 -6.03
CA ILE A 117 8.92 3.46 -7.04
C ILE A 117 10.37 3.22 -6.59
N LEU A 118 11.03 4.22 -5.98
CA LEU A 118 12.36 4.05 -5.42
C LEU A 118 12.38 2.96 -4.34
N ALA A 119 11.35 2.92 -3.47
CA ALA A 119 11.18 1.87 -2.47
C ALA A 119 10.95 0.48 -3.09
N ILE A 120 10.18 0.38 -4.16
CA ILE A 120 9.97 -0.87 -4.91
C ILE A 120 11.27 -1.37 -5.55
N LEU A 121 12.09 -0.47 -6.06
CA LEU A 121 13.37 -0.79 -6.68
C LEU A 121 14.47 -1.11 -5.66
N ALA A 122 14.26 -0.85 -4.35
CA ALA A 122 15.26 -1.14 -3.33
C ALA A 122 15.69 -2.61 -3.37
N ALA A 123 16.99 -2.85 -3.51
CA ALA A 123 17.58 -4.18 -3.56
C ALA A 123 18.05 -4.67 -2.18
N ASN A 124 18.25 -3.76 -1.22
CA ASN A 124 18.64 -4.09 0.13
C ASN A 124 17.73 -3.44 1.18
N LEU A 125 17.73 -4.01 2.39
CA LEU A 125 16.88 -3.57 3.49
C LEU A 125 17.19 -2.14 3.97
N LEU A 126 18.44 -1.68 3.85
CA LEU A 126 18.81 -0.31 4.22
C LEU A 126 18.20 0.71 3.25
N THR A 127 18.35 0.50 1.93
CA THR A 127 17.74 1.35 0.91
C THR A 127 16.21 1.40 1.09
N LEU A 128 15.60 0.24 1.39
CA LEU A 128 14.17 0.16 1.66
C LEU A 128 13.77 0.95 2.92
N ALA A 129 14.53 0.83 4.01
CA ALA A 129 14.26 1.56 5.25
C ALA A 129 14.34 3.08 5.07
N ILE A 130 15.36 3.58 4.36
CA ILE A 130 15.50 5.00 4.05
C ILE A 130 14.32 5.50 3.21
N THR A 131 13.94 4.76 2.18
CA THR A 131 12.82 5.15 1.32
C THR A 131 11.48 5.10 2.04
N TRP A 132 11.27 4.12 2.92
CA TRP A 132 10.09 4.05 3.80
C TRP A 132 10.03 5.25 4.75
N ALA A 133 11.15 5.58 5.42
CA ALA A 133 11.22 6.73 6.31
C ALA A 133 10.88 8.05 5.58
N LEU A 134 11.39 8.22 4.35
CA LEU A 134 11.07 9.38 3.52
C LEU A 134 9.59 9.41 3.10
N MET A 135 8.99 8.27 2.74
CA MET A 135 7.56 8.18 2.44
C MET A 135 6.71 8.58 3.65
N ASP A 136 7.06 8.08 4.84
CA ASP A 136 6.34 8.36 6.09
C ASP A 136 6.48 9.84 6.47
N PHE A 137 7.68 10.41 6.32
CA PHE A 137 7.92 11.83 6.54
C PHE A 137 7.09 12.70 5.58
N MET A 138 7.09 12.40 4.29
CA MET A 138 6.26 13.13 3.31
C MET A 138 4.77 13.00 3.63
N THR A 139 4.34 11.82 4.04
CA THR A 139 2.95 11.56 4.45
C THR A 139 2.58 12.40 5.68
N LEU A 140 3.45 12.43 6.69
CA LEU A 140 3.27 13.24 7.90
C LEU A 140 3.15 14.73 7.59
N VAL A 141 4.12 15.28 6.84
CA VAL A 141 4.13 16.71 6.45
C VAL A 141 2.83 17.07 5.73
N PHE A 142 2.36 16.19 4.87
CA PHE A 142 1.14 16.42 4.12
C PHE A 142 -0.11 16.35 5.00
N TYR A 143 -0.20 15.38 5.90
CA TYR A 143 -1.29 15.28 6.88
C TYR A 143 -1.35 16.48 7.80
N VAL A 144 -0.21 16.92 8.33
CA VAL A 144 -0.15 18.10 9.20
C VAL A 144 -0.59 19.37 8.47
N ARG A 145 -0.22 19.51 7.19
CA ARG A 145 -0.69 20.65 6.36
C ARG A 145 -2.18 20.64 6.06
N LEU A 146 -2.78 19.46 5.97
CA LEU A 146 -4.22 19.32 5.71
C LEU A 146 -5.05 19.34 7.00
N ALA A 147 -4.44 19.11 8.15
CA ALA A 147 -5.12 19.06 9.43
C ALA A 147 -5.65 20.43 9.79
N GLY A 148 -6.98 20.57 9.81
CA GLY A 148 -7.66 21.80 10.23
C GLY A 148 -7.90 21.88 11.74
N ARG A 149 -7.70 20.77 12.48
CA ARG A 149 -8.00 20.66 13.91
C ARG A 149 -6.83 20.00 14.66
N PRO A 150 -6.56 20.38 15.93
CA PRO A 150 -5.49 19.77 16.73
C PRO A 150 -5.62 18.25 16.87
N LEU A 151 -6.85 17.74 16.92
CA LEU A 151 -7.13 16.31 17.04
C LEU A 151 -6.68 15.53 15.78
N ASP A 152 -6.77 16.15 14.62
CA ASP A 152 -6.34 15.56 13.35
C ASP A 152 -4.82 15.52 13.25
N VAL A 153 -4.14 16.56 13.78
CA VAL A 153 -2.66 16.54 13.91
C VAL A 153 -2.21 15.40 14.83
N GLN A 154 -2.89 15.22 15.97
CA GLN A 154 -2.57 14.15 16.90
C GLN A 154 -2.75 12.76 16.26
N ARG A 155 -3.80 12.56 15.47
CA ARG A 155 -4.03 11.32 14.72
C ARG A 155 -2.95 11.09 13.65
N ALA A 156 -2.57 12.14 12.93
CA ALA A 156 -1.50 12.09 11.95
C ALA A 156 -0.15 11.69 12.57
N LEU A 157 0.19 12.31 13.70
CA LEU A 157 1.40 11.99 14.46
C LEU A 157 1.38 10.55 14.97
N PHE A 158 0.22 10.09 15.47
CA PHE A 158 0.07 8.71 15.92
C PHE A 158 0.30 7.72 14.77
N ARG A 159 -0.34 7.95 13.62
CA ARG A 159 -0.17 7.11 12.44
C ARG A 159 1.29 7.06 12.00
N SER A 160 1.92 8.21 11.88
CA SER A 160 3.34 8.29 11.51
C SER A 160 4.25 7.58 12.52
N GLY A 161 3.91 7.64 13.82
CA GLY A 161 4.63 6.88 14.85
C GLY A 161 4.55 5.37 14.65
N VAL A 162 3.38 4.85 14.28
CA VAL A 162 3.20 3.41 13.97
C VAL A 162 4.00 3.00 12.73
N ASP A 163 3.94 3.81 11.66
CA ASP A 163 4.68 3.55 10.43
C ASP A 163 6.21 3.59 10.69
N MET A 164 6.70 4.52 11.54
CA MET A 164 8.10 4.59 11.96
C MET A 164 8.55 3.38 12.78
N VAL A 165 7.69 2.79 13.61
CA VAL A 165 8.00 1.51 14.28
C VAL A 165 8.30 0.44 13.23
N GLY A 166 7.54 0.40 12.12
CA GLY A 166 7.83 -0.50 11.01
C GLY A 166 9.23 -0.29 10.41
N VAL A 167 9.67 0.97 10.23
CA VAL A 167 11.02 1.28 9.75
C VAL A 167 12.09 0.82 10.74
N LEU A 168 11.89 1.08 12.04
CA LEU A 168 12.84 0.65 13.08
C LEU A 168 12.95 -0.89 13.16
N LEU A 169 11.84 -1.60 13.05
CA LEU A 169 11.84 -3.06 13.02
C LEU A 169 12.54 -3.61 11.76
N LEU A 170 12.36 -2.96 10.62
CA LEU A 170 13.07 -3.31 9.38
C LEU A 170 14.60 -3.17 9.56
N LEU A 171 15.05 -2.05 10.13
CA LEU A 171 16.47 -1.81 10.42
C LEU A 171 17.00 -2.80 11.46
N ALA A 172 16.26 -3.05 12.53
CA ALA A 172 16.65 -4.03 13.55
C ALA A 172 16.77 -5.44 12.96
N GLY A 173 15.81 -5.84 12.10
CA GLY A 173 15.85 -7.12 11.40
C GLY A 173 17.05 -7.24 10.46
N ALA A 174 17.36 -6.17 9.72
CA ALA A 174 18.55 -6.11 8.86
C ALA A 174 19.84 -6.23 9.68
N SER A 175 19.92 -5.51 10.80
CA SER A 175 21.08 -5.55 11.71
C SER A 175 21.29 -6.93 12.33
N LEU A 176 20.20 -7.58 12.81
CA LEU A 176 20.30 -8.93 13.37
C LEU A 176 20.71 -9.97 12.32
N ASN A 177 20.26 -9.82 11.07
CA ASN A 177 20.68 -10.70 9.98
C ASN A 177 22.16 -10.51 9.66
N HIS A 178 22.62 -9.26 9.62
CA HIS A 178 24.03 -8.94 9.37
C HIS A 178 24.96 -9.45 10.49
N LEU A 179 24.56 -9.27 11.76
CA LEU A 179 25.31 -9.78 12.90
C LEU A 179 25.41 -11.32 12.92
N ALA A 180 24.43 -12.01 12.35
CA ALA A 180 24.44 -13.46 12.17
C ALA A 180 25.27 -13.91 10.96
N GLY A 181 25.96 -13.01 10.24
CA GLY A 181 26.74 -13.29 9.05
C GLY A 181 25.92 -13.32 7.76
N GLY A 182 24.66 -12.90 7.79
CA GLY A 182 23.83 -12.76 6.60
C GLY A 182 24.06 -11.45 5.86
N ASP A 183 23.60 -11.41 4.59
CA ASP A 183 23.62 -10.21 3.76
C ASP A 183 22.39 -9.30 4.06
N THR A 184 22.50 -8.04 3.70
CA THR A 184 21.39 -7.06 3.75
C THR A 184 20.54 -7.04 2.48
N LEU A 185 20.91 -7.82 1.45
CA LEU A 185 20.13 -7.94 0.20
C LEU A 185 18.78 -8.60 0.46
N ILE A 186 17.73 -8.06 -0.16
CA ILE A 186 16.36 -8.59 0.00
C ILE A 186 16.18 -9.92 -0.76
N THR A 187 17.08 -10.24 -1.70
CA THR A 187 17.02 -11.43 -2.54
C THR A 187 17.82 -12.61 -2.01
N THR A 188 18.55 -12.44 -0.91
CA THR A 188 19.33 -13.51 -0.28
C THR A 188 18.58 -14.10 0.92
N PRO A 189 18.69 -15.42 1.17
CA PRO A 189 18.09 -16.04 2.34
C PRO A 189 18.61 -15.41 3.65
N PHE A 190 17.70 -15.23 4.58
CA PHE A 190 18.05 -14.73 5.92
C PHE A 190 18.72 -15.85 6.73
N VAL A 191 19.79 -15.50 7.43
CA VAL A 191 20.48 -16.39 8.38
C VAL A 191 19.84 -16.33 9.75
N SER A 192 19.41 -15.12 10.16
CA SER A 192 18.79 -14.88 11.47
C SER A 192 17.28 -15.09 11.44
N LEU A 193 16.78 -16.06 12.21
CA LEU A 193 15.34 -16.25 12.40
C LEU A 193 14.68 -15.02 13.04
N SER A 194 15.29 -14.42 14.06
CA SER A 194 14.82 -13.19 14.69
C SER A 194 14.80 -12.03 13.69
N GLY A 195 15.81 -11.95 12.80
CA GLY A 195 15.84 -10.96 11.72
C GLY A 195 14.64 -11.10 10.78
N VAL A 196 14.32 -12.32 10.33
CA VAL A 196 13.12 -12.60 9.51
C VAL A 196 11.84 -12.16 10.22
N PHE A 197 11.66 -12.51 11.49
CA PHE A 197 10.48 -12.13 12.26
C PHE A 197 10.30 -10.62 12.35
N LEU A 198 11.38 -9.86 12.58
CA LEU A 198 11.29 -8.40 12.66
C LEU A 198 10.96 -7.77 11.29
N VAL A 199 11.54 -8.26 10.20
CA VAL A 199 11.25 -7.79 8.84
C VAL A 199 9.81 -8.12 8.44
N LEU A 200 9.31 -9.32 8.76
CA LEU A 200 7.91 -9.70 8.56
C LEU A 200 6.97 -8.82 9.38
N LEU A 201 7.28 -8.62 10.66
CA LEU A 201 6.47 -7.75 11.53
C LEU A 201 6.44 -6.31 11.02
N ALA A 202 7.56 -5.78 10.53
CA ALA A 202 7.62 -4.48 9.88
C ALA A 202 6.66 -4.39 8.68
N ALA A 203 6.65 -5.40 7.81
CA ALA A 203 5.74 -5.46 6.68
C ALA A 203 4.27 -5.56 7.14
N LEU A 204 3.96 -6.45 8.10
CA LEU A 204 2.61 -6.68 8.61
C LEU A 204 2.02 -5.44 9.33
N ILE A 205 2.85 -4.67 10.04
CA ILE A 205 2.44 -3.38 10.63
C ILE A 205 1.97 -2.42 9.52
N ARG A 206 2.75 -2.25 8.46
CA ARG A 206 2.41 -1.33 7.36
C ARG A 206 1.19 -1.80 6.55
N LEU A 207 0.91 -3.09 6.55
CA LEU A 207 -0.31 -3.67 5.97
C LEU A 207 -1.54 -3.54 6.90
N GLY A 208 -1.33 -3.15 8.16
CA GLY A 208 -2.40 -3.08 9.16
C GLY A 208 -2.85 -4.43 9.70
N LEU A 209 -2.04 -5.48 9.53
CA LEU A 209 -2.42 -6.85 9.87
C LEU A 209 -1.95 -7.30 11.26
N MET A 210 -0.82 -6.75 11.75
CA MET A 210 -0.28 -7.17 13.04
C MET A 210 0.52 -6.04 13.71
N PRO A 211 0.01 -5.41 14.78
CA PRO A 211 -1.35 -5.60 15.31
C PRO A 211 -2.39 -5.10 14.31
N LEU A 212 -3.61 -5.63 14.39
CA LEU A 212 -4.72 -5.13 13.56
C LEU A 212 -4.93 -3.65 13.84
N HIS A 213 -4.69 -2.82 12.83
CA HIS A 213 -4.92 -1.39 12.93
C HIS A 213 -5.47 -0.82 11.63
N PHE A 214 -6.35 0.14 11.76
CA PHE A 214 -6.93 0.81 10.62
C PHE A 214 -6.15 2.09 10.37
N GLY A 215 -5.79 2.35 9.13
CA GLY A 215 -5.25 3.64 8.74
C GLY A 215 -6.18 4.75 9.23
N ALA A 216 -5.61 5.85 9.75
CA ALA A 216 -6.31 6.92 10.47
C ALA A 216 -7.75 7.15 9.97
N PRO A 217 -8.79 6.74 10.74
CA PRO A 217 -10.16 6.99 10.36
C PRO A 217 -10.44 8.49 10.49
N GLY A 218 -11.15 9.07 9.53
CA GLY A 218 -11.77 10.37 9.69
C GLY A 218 -10.99 11.59 9.21
N PHE A 219 -9.93 11.45 8.40
CA PHE A 219 -9.44 12.59 7.62
C PHE A 219 -10.40 12.86 6.45
N GLU A 220 -11.42 13.69 6.67
CA GLU A 220 -12.30 14.17 5.60
C GLU A 220 -11.56 14.78 4.39
N PRO A 221 -10.41 15.49 4.58
CA PRO A 221 -9.64 16.01 3.45
C PRO A 221 -9.01 14.95 2.55
N LEU A 222 -8.89 13.69 3.01
CA LEU A 222 -8.34 12.59 2.21
C LEU A 222 -9.39 11.93 1.30
N ARG A 223 -10.25 12.74 0.74
CA ARG A 223 -11.21 12.31 -0.27
C ARG A 223 -10.48 11.74 -1.49
N ARG A 224 -11.22 11.39 -2.51
CA ARG A 224 -10.75 10.78 -3.77
C ARG A 224 -9.51 11.50 -4.34
N GLY A 225 -8.58 10.78 -4.91
CA GLY A 225 -7.29 11.29 -5.40
C GLY A 225 -6.17 11.15 -4.36
N LEU A 226 -5.88 12.17 -3.59
CA LEU A 226 -4.77 12.14 -2.63
C LEU A 226 -4.87 10.96 -1.65
N GLY A 227 -6.06 10.71 -1.09
CA GLY A 227 -6.28 9.59 -0.20
C GLY A 227 -6.06 8.23 -0.87
N THR A 228 -6.25 8.12 -2.17
CA THR A 228 -5.98 6.91 -2.94
C THR A 228 -4.49 6.57 -2.91
N LEU A 229 -3.63 7.51 -3.24
CA LEU A 229 -2.18 7.34 -3.28
C LEU A 229 -1.61 7.00 -1.89
N LEU A 230 -1.96 7.80 -0.87
CA LEU A 230 -1.47 7.61 0.49
C LEU A 230 -1.95 6.32 1.17
N ARG A 231 -3.07 5.74 0.69
CA ARG A 231 -3.60 4.47 1.22
C ARG A 231 -3.10 3.25 0.46
N LEU A 232 -2.80 3.35 -0.83
CA LEU A 232 -2.45 2.20 -1.65
C LEU A 232 -0.95 1.97 -1.77
N PHE A 233 -0.12 3.03 -1.84
CA PHE A 233 1.30 2.88 -2.12
C PHE A 233 2.10 2.27 -0.95
N PRO A 234 1.96 2.73 0.31
CA PRO A 234 2.71 2.12 1.41
C PRO A 234 2.43 0.62 1.58
N PRO A 235 1.17 0.14 1.56
CA PRO A 235 0.89 -1.30 1.59
C PRO A 235 1.45 -2.05 0.37
N ALA A 236 1.38 -1.45 -0.83
CA ALA A 236 1.92 -2.09 -2.03
C ALA A 236 3.44 -2.29 -1.95
N VAL A 237 4.18 -1.32 -1.41
CA VAL A 237 5.63 -1.48 -1.15
C VAL A 237 5.89 -2.60 -0.15
N SER A 238 5.06 -2.72 0.89
CA SER A 238 5.18 -3.82 1.86
C SER A 238 4.84 -5.18 1.25
N LEU A 239 3.86 -5.25 0.34
CA LEU A 239 3.55 -6.47 -0.42
C LEU A 239 4.67 -6.84 -1.39
N ALA A 240 5.37 -5.87 -1.98
CA ALA A 240 6.56 -6.15 -2.80
C ALA A 240 7.70 -6.74 -1.98
N LEU A 241 7.93 -6.25 -0.75
CA LEU A 241 8.86 -6.87 0.19
C LEU A 241 8.43 -8.31 0.52
N LEU A 242 7.17 -8.52 0.88
CA LEU A 242 6.66 -9.87 1.16
C LEU A 242 6.77 -10.80 -0.05
N THR A 243 6.51 -10.31 -1.28
CA THR A 243 6.70 -11.10 -2.49
C THR A 243 8.12 -11.66 -2.56
N ARG A 244 9.13 -10.80 -2.35
CA ARG A 244 10.54 -11.22 -2.37
C ARG A 244 10.88 -12.17 -1.21
N MET A 245 10.32 -11.94 -0.03
CA MET A 245 10.51 -12.87 1.10
C MET A 245 9.91 -14.25 0.81
N PHE A 246 8.77 -14.33 0.14
CA PHE A 246 8.22 -15.61 -0.31
C PHE A 246 9.02 -16.23 -1.46
N GLU A 247 9.67 -15.44 -2.33
CA GLU A 247 10.57 -15.94 -3.38
C GLU A 247 11.81 -16.65 -2.81
N ILE A 248 12.39 -16.11 -1.75
CA ILE A 248 13.57 -16.72 -1.09
C ILE A 248 13.22 -17.87 -0.15
N GLY A 249 11.95 -18.05 0.18
CA GLY A 249 11.46 -19.02 1.14
C GLY A 249 11.48 -18.50 2.57
N LEU A 250 10.39 -18.70 3.28
CA LEU A 250 10.25 -18.33 4.68
C LEU A 250 10.46 -19.52 5.61
N PRO A 251 11.12 -19.33 6.78
CA PRO A 251 11.22 -20.38 7.80
C PRO A 251 9.83 -20.84 8.26
N GLU A 252 9.65 -22.16 8.43
CA GLU A 252 8.38 -22.76 8.88
C GLU A 252 7.88 -22.16 10.21
N ALA A 253 8.78 -21.73 11.10
CA ALA A 253 8.43 -21.08 12.36
C ALA A 253 7.63 -19.77 12.17
N THR A 254 7.67 -19.13 11.01
CA THR A 254 6.92 -17.91 10.71
C THR A 254 5.47 -18.19 10.28
N ARG A 255 5.19 -19.40 9.80
CA ARG A 255 3.91 -19.79 9.21
C ARG A 255 2.69 -19.59 10.14
N PRO A 256 2.71 -19.99 11.43
CA PRO A 256 1.57 -19.78 12.33
C PRO A 256 1.21 -18.30 12.51
N TRP A 257 2.21 -17.43 12.58
CA TRP A 257 2.02 -15.98 12.74
C TRP A 257 1.42 -15.34 11.49
N LEU A 258 1.90 -15.74 10.30
CA LEU A 258 1.35 -15.29 9.04
C LEU A 258 -0.09 -15.80 8.84
N LEU A 259 -0.39 -17.06 9.20
CA LEU A 259 -1.75 -17.59 9.19
C LEU A 259 -2.67 -16.79 10.11
N LEU A 260 -2.24 -16.53 11.34
CA LEU A 260 -3.01 -15.74 12.29
C LEU A 260 -3.29 -14.34 11.73
N ALA A 261 -2.27 -13.64 11.25
CA ALA A 261 -2.41 -12.31 10.66
C ALA A 261 -3.33 -12.31 9.42
N GLY A 262 -3.16 -13.28 8.53
CA GLY A 262 -3.97 -13.40 7.32
C GLY A 262 -5.44 -13.71 7.62
N ILE A 263 -5.72 -14.66 8.51
CA ILE A 263 -7.10 -15.05 8.87
C ILE A 263 -7.80 -13.91 9.60
N THR A 264 -7.19 -13.36 10.65
CA THR A 264 -7.79 -12.29 11.45
C THR A 264 -8.01 -11.02 10.63
N GLY A 265 -7.01 -10.64 9.82
CA GLY A 265 -7.12 -9.49 8.94
C GLY A 265 -8.18 -9.67 7.85
N MET A 266 -8.36 -10.89 7.29
CA MET A 266 -9.40 -11.19 6.31
C MET A 266 -10.79 -11.10 6.94
N ILE A 267 -11.00 -11.67 8.11
CA ILE A 267 -12.29 -11.63 8.82
C ILE A 267 -12.66 -10.17 9.14
N VAL A 268 -11.77 -9.44 9.78
CA VAL A 268 -12.03 -8.05 10.19
C VAL A 268 -12.14 -7.14 8.97
N GLY A 269 -11.18 -7.23 8.04
CA GLY A 269 -11.18 -6.44 6.80
C GLY A 269 -12.42 -6.71 5.95
N GLY A 270 -12.76 -7.99 5.71
CA GLY A 270 -13.92 -8.37 4.90
C GLY A 270 -15.26 -7.92 5.51
N ILE A 271 -15.47 -8.17 6.80
CA ILE A 271 -16.71 -7.78 7.49
C ILE A 271 -16.86 -6.26 7.49
N ARG A 272 -15.81 -5.52 7.87
CA ARG A 272 -15.87 -4.05 7.92
C ARG A 272 -15.99 -3.43 6.53
N TRP A 273 -15.37 -4.01 5.51
CA TRP A 273 -15.51 -3.57 4.12
C TRP A 273 -16.95 -3.65 3.62
N ILE A 274 -17.70 -4.69 4.03
CA ILE A 274 -19.11 -4.87 3.66
C ILE A 274 -20.03 -3.96 4.47
N LEU A 275 -19.78 -3.79 5.77
CA LEU A 275 -20.71 -3.15 6.70
C LEU A 275 -20.54 -1.63 6.77
N GLU A 276 -19.39 -1.08 6.35
CA GLU A 276 -19.17 0.36 6.38
C GLU A 276 -19.98 1.06 5.30
N ALA A 277 -20.91 1.90 5.71
CA ALA A 277 -21.82 2.59 4.80
C ALA A 277 -21.12 3.69 3.96
N ASP A 278 -20.05 4.30 4.49
CA ASP A 278 -19.29 5.33 3.80
C ASP A 278 -18.18 4.70 2.95
N ALA A 279 -18.28 4.83 1.63
CA ALA A 279 -17.29 4.34 0.68
C ALA A 279 -15.87 4.89 0.90
N ILE A 280 -15.70 6.02 1.58
CA ILE A 280 -14.40 6.59 1.93
C ILE A 280 -13.84 5.94 3.20
N ARG A 281 -14.68 5.72 4.19
CA ARG A 281 -14.30 5.08 5.46
C ARG A 281 -14.05 3.58 5.31
N SER A 282 -14.67 2.94 4.33
CA SER A 282 -14.48 1.51 4.05
C SER A 282 -13.10 1.15 3.46
N ARG A 283 -12.42 2.10 2.79
CA ARG A 283 -11.16 1.87 2.06
C ARG A 283 -10.01 1.23 2.86
N PRO A 284 -9.76 1.59 4.14
CA PRO A 284 -8.73 0.90 4.93
C PRO A 284 -9.01 -0.59 5.09
N PHE A 285 -10.28 -0.98 5.17
CA PHE A 285 -10.69 -2.37 5.30
C PHE A 285 -10.52 -3.16 4.00
N PHE A 286 -10.72 -2.51 2.85
CA PHE A 286 -10.33 -3.04 1.55
C PHE A 286 -8.84 -3.37 1.49
N VAL A 287 -7.98 -2.41 1.88
CA VAL A 287 -6.52 -2.62 1.94
C VAL A 287 -6.17 -3.79 2.84
N MET A 288 -6.75 -3.86 4.04
CA MET A 288 -6.56 -4.95 4.98
C MET A 288 -6.99 -6.30 4.40
N GLY A 289 -8.17 -6.37 3.78
CA GLY A 289 -8.70 -7.60 3.18
C GLY A 289 -7.81 -8.13 2.05
N VAL A 290 -7.40 -7.25 1.11
CA VAL A 290 -6.51 -7.66 0.01
C VAL A 290 -5.11 -8.02 0.52
N SER A 291 -4.59 -7.31 1.52
CA SER A 291 -3.30 -7.64 2.15
C SER A 291 -3.36 -9.00 2.87
N SER A 292 -4.47 -9.30 3.52
CA SER A 292 -4.71 -10.61 4.16
C SER A 292 -4.77 -11.73 3.13
N LEU A 293 -5.47 -11.49 2.01
CA LEU A 293 -5.52 -12.44 0.89
C LEU A 293 -4.12 -12.70 0.33
N ALA A 294 -3.28 -11.66 0.21
CA ALA A 294 -1.89 -11.78 -0.21
C ALA A 294 -1.07 -12.68 0.74
N VAL A 295 -1.21 -12.49 2.05
CA VAL A 295 -0.51 -13.33 3.05
C VAL A 295 -0.99 -14.78 2.97
N LEU A 296 -2.31 -15.00 2.87
CA LEU A 296 -2.89 -16.36 2.80
C LEU A 296 -2.48 -17.10 1.53
N VAL A 297 -2.48 -16.43 0.36
CA VAL A 297 -2.03 -17.06 -0.89
C VAL A 297 -0.53 -17.30 -0.88
N GLY A 298 0.25 -16.41 -0.24
CA GLY A 298 1.69 -16.57 -0.06
C GLY A 298 2.09 -17.85 0.67
N LEU A 299 1.25 -18.34 1.57
CA LEU A 299 1.48 -19.57 2.33
C LEU A 299 1.17 -20.86 1.55
N ASN A 300 0.63 -20.76 0.33
CA ASN A 300 0.18 -21.89 -0.49
C ASN A 300 1.15 -22.21 -1.66
N GLY A 301 2.36 -22.68 -1.39
CA GLY A 301 3.26 -23.31 -2.38
C GLY A 301 3.85 -22.39 -3.48
N ALA A 302 3.06 -21.78 -4.35
CA ALA A 302 3.49 -20.82 -5.37
C ALA A 302 3.40 -19.35 -4.86
N GLY A 303 3.71 -19.14 -3.60
CA GLY A 303 3.39 -18.00 -2.78
C GLY A 303 3.73 -16.64 -3.36
N ALA A 304 4.92 -16.46 -3.91
CA ALA A 304 5.38 -15.15 -4.42
C ALA A 304 4.51 -14.64 -5.58
N GLU A 305 4.03 -15.52 -6.45
CA GLU A 305 3.17 -15.15 -7.58
C GLU A 305 1.81 -14.64 -7.12
N GLY A 306 1.23 -15.33 -6.14
CA GLY A 306 -0.04 -14.94 -5.54
C GLY A 306 0.05 -13.60 -4.79
N VAL A 307 1.12 -13.38 -4.02
CA VAL A 307 1.35 -12.09 -3.32
C VAL A 307 1.53 -10.95 -4.33
N ARG A 308 2.28 -11.20 -5.42
CA ARG A 308 2.46 -10.24 -6.52
C ARG A 308 1.13 -9.89 -7.18
N ALA A 309 0.31 -10.89 -7.50
CA ALA A 309 -1.02 -10.68 -8.08
C ALA A 309 -1.93 -9.88 -7.14
N ALA A 310 -1.92 -10.19 -5.83
CA ALA A 310 -2.69 -9.45 -4.84
C ALA A 310 -2.22 -7.99 -4.71
N GLY A 311 -0.92 -7.72 -4.79
CA GLY A 311 -0.38 -6.35 -4.76
C GLY A 311 -0.80 -5.53 -5.99
N VAL A 312 -0.80 -6.12 -7.18
CA VAL A 312 -1.33 -5.49 -8.40
C VAL A 312 -2.84 -5.25 -8.26
N MET A 313 -3.57 -6.23 -7.77
CA MET A 313 -5.01 -6.11 -7.51
C MET A 313 -5.31 -4.99 -6.50
N LEU A 314 -4.52 -4.88 -5.41
CA LEU A 314 -4.61 -3.79 -4.45
C LEU A 314 -4.47 -2.41 -5.13
N LEU A 315 -3.43 -2.24 -5.95
CA LEU A 315 -3.14 -0.97 -6.62
C LEU A 315 -4.21 -0.62 -7.64
N LEU A 316 -4.49 -1.51 -8.58
CA LEU A 316 -5.31 -1.20 -9.75
C LEU A 316 -6.81 -1.21 -9.42
N MET A 317 -7.31 -2.24 -8.74
CA MET A 317 -8.72 -2.28 -8.34
C MET A 317 -8.99 -1.31 -7.20
N GLY A 318 -8.06 -1.16 -6.26
CA GLY A 318 -8.13 -0.15 -5.22
C GLY A 318 -8.18 1.28 -5.77
N ALA A 319 -7.40 1.58 -6.82
CA ALA A 319 -7.47 2.88 -7.51
C ALA A 319 -8.83 3.08 -8.18
N THR A 320 -9.32 2.10 -8.95
CA THR A 320 -10.63 2.17 -9.61
C THR A 320 -11.74 2.45 -8.60
N LEU A 321 -11.84 1.63 -7.53
CA LEU A 321 -12.87 1.77 -6.49
C LEU A 321 -12.73 3.09 -5.70
N SER A 322 -11.50 3.55 -5.48
CA SER A 322 -11.26 4.80 -4.74
C SER A 322 -11.52 6.06 -5.56
N LEU A 323 -11.34 6.01 -6.87
CA LEU A 323 -11.50 7.15 -7.78
C LEU A 323 -12.90 7.23 -8.38
N ALA A 324 -13.64 6.12 -8.39
CA ALA A 324 -14.98 6.07 -8.98
C ALA A 324 -15.95 6.99 -8.23
N GLU A 325 -16.66 7.80 -8.99
CA GLU A 325 -17.88 8.51 -8.67
C GLU A 325 -18.87 8.23 -9.79
N ILE A 326 -20.11 7.96 -9.45
CA ILE A 326 -21.12 7.63 -10.43
C ILE A 326 -21.73 8.91 -10.97
N HIS A 327 -21.19 9.43 -12.07
CA HIS A 327 -21.73 10.59 -12.74
C HIS A 327 -22.68 10.24 -13.88
N THR A 328 -22.53 9.03 -14.44
CA THR A 328 -23.38 8.47 -15.48
C THR A 328 -23.54 6.98 -15.25
N PRO A 329 -24.64 6.35 -15.72
CA PRO A 329 -24.80 4.90 -15.61
C PRO A 329 -23.65 4.10 -16.23
N ALA A 330 -23.02 4.63 -17.30
CA ALA A 330 -21.88 4.00 -17.97
C ALA A 330 -20.65 3.89 -17.05
N ASN A 331 -20.49 4.80 -16.09
CA ASN A 331 -19.34 4.77 -15.16
C ASN A 331 -19.43 3.61 -14.15
N ARG A 332 -20.61 3.01 -13.97
CA ARG A 332 -20.83 1.86 -13.08
C ARG A 332 -20.11 0.60 -13.54
N ILE A 333 -19.80 0.50 -14.84
CA ILE A 333 -19.16 -0.69 -15.39
C ILE A 333 -17.78 -0.94 -14.76
N TRP A 334 -17.02 0.11 -14.44
CA TRP A 334 -15.64 -0.02 -13.93
C TRP A 334 -15.58 -0.60 -12.51
N PRO A 335 -16.36 -0.09 -11.52
CA PRO A 335 -16.50 -0.74 -10.21
C PRO A 335 -17.02 -2.18 -10.30
N LEU A 336 -17.94 -2.47 -11.23
CA LEU A 336 -18.45 -3.82 -11.43
C LEU A 336 -17.34 -4.78 -11.91
N ILE A 337 -16.56 -4.37 -12.92
CA ILE A 337 -15.44 -5.19 -13.39
C ILE A 337 -14.40 -5.33 -12.27
N ALA A 338 -14.12 -4.28 -11.50
CA ALA A 338 -13.23 -4.37 -10.34
C ALA A 338 -13.74 -5.38 -9.30
N ALA A 339 -15.05 -5.42 -9.04
CA ALA A 339 -15.66 -6.43 -8.16
C ALA A 339 -15.47 -7.86 -8.70
N LEU A 340 -15.64 -8.06 -10.02
CA LEU A 340 -15.37 -9.36 -10.66
C LEU A 340 -13.91 -9.78 -10.53
N VAL A 341 -12.97 -8.85 -10.70
CA VAL A 341 -11.54 -9.12 -10.49
C VAL A 341 -11.27 -9.55 -9.04
N LEU A 342 -11.88 -8.89 -8.06
CA LEU A 342 -11.72 -9.22 -6.64
C LEU A 342 -12.28 -10.59 -6.28
N ILE A 343 -13.33 -11.03 -6.96
CA ILE A 343 -13.91 -12.37 -6.79
C ILE A 343 -13.05 -13.47 -7.45
N GLY A 344 -12.12 -13.11 -8.33
CA GLY A 344 -11.21 -14.05 -8.98
C GLY A 344 -11.55 -14.35 -10.43
N ALA A 345 -12.09 -13.39 -11.18
CA ALA A 345 -12.40 -13.56 -12.61
C ALA A 345 -11.19 -14.04 -13.42
N PRO A 346 -11.37 -14.96 -14.37
CA PRO A 346 -10.32 -15.44 -15.26
C PRO A 346 -9.57 -14.30 -15.96
N TRP A 347 -8.31 -14.54 -16.34
CA TRP A 347 -7.40 -13.57 -16.99
C TRP A 347 -7.17 -12.26 -16.23
N THR A 348 -7.38 -12.28 -14.93
CA THR A 348 -7.14 -11.13 -14.04
C THR A 348 -6.20 -11.51 -12.91
N PRO A 349 -5.64 -10.54 -12.17
CA PRO A 349 -4.85 -10.85 -10.97
C PRO A 349 -5.62 -11.69 -9.94
N GLY A 350 -6.93 -11.44 -9.79
CA GLY A 350 -7.79 -12.27 -8.95
C GLY A 350 -7.91 -13.71 -9.44
N GLY A 351 -7.96 -13.91 -10.75
CA GLY A 351 -7.98 -15.26 -11.37
C GLY A 351 -6.71 -16.06 -11.10
N ILE A 352 -5.54 -15.39 -11.04
CA ILE A 352 -4.29 -16.03 -10.62
C ILE A 352 -4.43 -16.55 -9.18
N ILE A 353 -4.93 -15.71 -8.27
CA ILE A 353 -5.13 -16.07 -6.87
C ILE A 353 -6.12 -17.23 -6.74
N ALA A 354 -7.24 -17.18 -7.46
CA ALA A 354 -8.24 -18.26 -7.49
C ALA A 354 -7.65 -19.58 -8.01
N GLY A 355 -6.80 -19.53 -9.05
CA GLY A 355 -6.08 -20.68 -9.57
C GLY A 355 -5.18 -21.32 -8.52
N LEU A 356 -4.35 -20.54 -7.86
CA LEU A 356 -3.43 -21.02 -6.82
C LEU A 356 -4.15 -21.65 -5.62
N PHE A 357 -5.27 -21.08 -5.18
CA PHE A 357 -6.08 -21.70 -4.13
C PHE A 357 -6.77 -22.97 -4.62
N GLY A 358 -7.22 -23.00 -5.87
CA GLY A 358 -7.83 -24.18 -6.47
C GLY A 358 -6.85 -25.35 -6.57
N GLU A 359 -5.62 -25.10 -6.99
CA GLU A 359 -4.55 -26.10 -7.03
C GLU A 359 -4.22 -26.62 -5.63
N ALA A 360 -4.02 -25.73 -4.66
CA ALA A 360 -3.74 -26.09 -3.27
C ALA A 360 -4.88 -26.92 -2.63
N PHE A 361 -6.13 -26.63 -3.00
CA PHE A 361 -7.31 -27.39 -2.56
C PHE A 361 -7.31 -28.82 -3.12
N VAL A 362 -7.08 -28.98 -4.42
CA VAL A 362 -7.05 -30.31 -5.07
C VAL A 362 -5.93 -31.18 -4.52
N GLU A 363 -4.78 -30.57 -4.18
CA GLU A 363 -3.67 -31.28 -3.56
C GLU A 363 -3.85 -31.59 -2.07
N GLY A 364 -4.97 -31.18 -1.46
CA GLY A 364 -5.31 -31.43 -0.06
C GLY A 364 -4.46 -30.66 0.96
N ARG A 365 -3.60 -29.72 0.50
CA ARG A 365 -2.60 -29.04 1.33
C ARG A 365 -3.15 -27.87 2.15
N ALA A 366 -4.28 -27.29 1.77
CA ALA A 366 -4.69 -25.97 2.30
C ALA A 366 -6.21 -25.75 2.38
N LEU A 367 -6.99 -26.75 2.82
CA LEU A 367 -8.45 -26.67 2.88
C LEU A 367 -8.95 -25.42 3.63
N VAL A 368 -8.46 -25.19 4.85
CA VAL A 368 -8.94 -24.09 5.72
C VAL A 368 -8.60 -22.72 5.09
N THR A 369 -7.39 -22.53 4.62
CA THR A 369 -6.98 -21.27 3.99
C THR A 369 -7.74 -21.01 2.70
N THR A 370 -8.03 -22.04 1.90
CA THR A 370 -8.82 -21.91 0.68
C THR A 370 -10.26 -21.50 0.99
N VAL A 371 -10.92 -22.15 1.96
CA VAL A 371 -12.30 -21.80 2.34
C VAL A 371 -12.37 -20.35 2.86
N ILE A 372 -11.45 -19.96 3.74
CA ILE A 372 -11.40 -18.57 4.26
C ILE A 372 -11.15 -17.59 3.12
N SER A 373 -10.27 -17.92 2.17
CA SER A 373 -9.96 -17.04 1.05
C SER A 373 -11.12 -16.92 0.06
N VAL A 374 -11.88 -18.00 -0.21
CA VAL A 374 -13.10 -17.96 -1.02
C VAL A 374 -14.11 -17.00 -0.40
N ILE A 375 -14.37 -17.13 0.91
CA ILE A 375 -15.27 -16.24 1.65
C ILE A 375 -14.71 -14.79 1.62
N GLY A 376 -13.42 -14.63 1.80
CA GLY A 376 -12.74 -13.34 1.73
C GLY A 376 -12.86 -12.67 0.36
N MET A 377 -12.63 -13.40 -0.73
CA MET A 377 -12.80 -12.91 -2.10
C MET A 377 -14.26 -12.52 -2.37
N ALA A 378 -15.22 -13.34 -1.92
CA ALA A 378 -16.65 -13.01 -1.98
C ALA A 378 -16.95 -11.71 -1.21
N ALA A 379 -16.40 -11.55 -0.01
CA ALA A 379 -16.57 -10.36 0.81
C ALA A 379 -15.96 -9.11 0.15
N LEU A 380 -14.75 -9.23 -0.44
CA LEU A 380 -14.12 -8.13 -1.18
C LEU A 380 -14.93 -7.70 -2.39
N GLY A 381 -15.44 -8.64 -3.18
CA GLY A 381 -16.31 -8.35 -4.31
C GLY A 381 -17.64 -7.74 -3.87
N LEU A 382 -18.26 -8.28 -2.81
CA LEU A 382 -19.52 -7.76 -2.27
C LEU A 382 -19.37 -6.30 -1.78
N GLY A 383 -18.32 -6.00 -1.04
CA GLY A 383 -18.04 -4.63 -0.59
C GLY A 383 -17.76 -3.67 -1.76
N ALA A 384 -17.15 -4.15 -2.86
CA ALA A 384 -16.93 -3.32 -4.06
C ALA A 384 -18.26 -2.95 -4.76
N LEU A 385 -19.31 -3.74 -4.59
CA LEU A 385 -20.64 -3.42 -5.13
C LEU A 385 -21.28 -2.19 -4.46
N HIS A 386 -20.85 -1.80 -3.25
CA HIS A 386 -21.30 -0.54 -2.65
C HIS A 386 -20.99 0.65 -3.56
N VAL A 387 -19.79 0.69 -4.15
CA VAL A 387 -19.41 1.74 -5.10
C VAL A 387 -20.25 1.70 -6.38
N PHE A 388 -20.59 0.48 -6.84
CA PHE A 388 -21.47 0.30 -8.01
C PHE A 388 -22.89 0.86 -7.77
N PHE A 389 -23.41 0.74 -6.54
CA PHE A 389 -24.74 1.21 -6.16
C PHE A 389 -24.74 2.61 -5.55
N GLU A 390 -23.61 3.32 -5.54
CA GLU A 390 -23.52 4.72 -5.10
C GLU A 390 -24.49 5.59 -5.92
N GLU A 391 -25.10 6.59 -5.28
CA GLU A 391 -26.02 7.51 -5.93
C GLU A 391 -25.31 8.32 -7.02
N GLU A 392 -26.03 8.64 -8.09
CA GLU A 392 -25.48 9.44 -9.17
C GLU A 392 -25.27 10.87 -8.72
N THR A 393 -24.03 11.33 -8.83
CA THR A 393 -23.70 12.74 -8.63
C THR A 393 -23.72 13.44 -9.99
N PRO A 394 -24.61 14.43 -10.20
CA PRO A 394 -24.73 15.09 -11.50
C PRO A 394 -23.40 15.76 -11.88
N TRP A 395 -23.05 15.68 -13.15
CA TRP A 395 -21.93 16.43 -13.68
C TRP A 395 -22.16 17.94 -13.48
N PRO A 396 -21.30 18.66 -12.76
CA PRO A 396 -21.29 20.10 -12.90
C PRO A 396 -20.88 20.38 -14.35
N THR A 397 -21.72 21.01 -15.17
CA THR A 397 -21.51 21.44 -16.57
C THR A 397 -20.17 21.00 -17.20
N ALA A 398 -19.92 19.69 -17.26
CA ALA A 398 -18.61 19.18 -17.67
C ALA A 398 -18.51 19.10 -19.19
N GLU A 399 -17.43 19.66 -19.73
CA GLU A 399 -17.04 19.54 -21.12
C GLU A 399 -16.90 18.06 -21.52
N SER A 400 -17.14 17.74 -22.79
CA SER A 400 -17.00 16.38 -23.33
C SER A 400 -15.62 15.76 -23.08
N LEU A 401 -14.57 16.59 -23.15
CA LEU A 401 -13.19 16.18 -22.85
C LEU A 401 -13.03 15.71 -21.39
N THR A 402 -13.61 16.42 -20.43
CA THR A 402 -13.56 16.06 -19.00
C THR A 402 -14.27 14.74 -18.76
N ARG A 403 -15.41 14.48 -19.43
CA ARG A 403 -16.12 13.20 -19.33
C ARG A 403 -15.30 12.04 -19.89
N LEU A 404 -14.67 12.25 -21.05
CA LEU A 404 -13.82 11.25 -21.68
C LEU A 404 -12.60 10.93 -20.82
N THR A 405 -11.87 11.94 -20.36
CA THR A 405 -10.67 11.74 -19.52
C THR A 405 -11.00 11.08 -18.20
N TYR A 406 -12.13 11.42 -17.59
CA TYR A 406 -12.60 10.75 -16.38
C TYR A 406 -12.89 9.26 -16.62
N GLY A 407 -13.63 8.94 -17.68
CA GLY A 407 -13.91 7.56 -18.06
C GLY A 407 -12.63 6.76 -18.35
N LEU A 408 -11.69 7.34 -19.08
CA LEU A 408 -10.36 6.74 -19.31
C LEU A 408 -9.59 6.53 -18.01
N GLY A 409 -9.64 7.48 -17.08
CA GLY A 409 -8.98 7.37 -15.78
C GLY A 409 -9.50 6.21 -14.93
N LEU A 410 -10.77 5.82 -15.06
CA LEU A 410 -11.33 4.64 -14.42
C LEU A 410 -11.04 3.35 -15.20
N ALA A 411 -11.01 3.43 -16.54
CA ALA A 411 -10.80 2.30 -17.44
C ALA A 411 -9.36 1.76 -17.37
N ILE A 412 -8.37 2.66 -17.40
CA ILE A 412 -6.95 2.31 -17.54
C ILE A 412 -6.49 1.32 -16.45
N PRO A 413 -6.75 1.52 -15.14
CA PRO A 413 -6.34 0.55 -14.13
C PRO A 413 -6.95 -0.84 -14.35
N VAL A 414 -8.21 -0.91 -14.74
CA VAL A 414 -8.92 -2.18 -15.01
C VAL A 414 -8.30 -2.89 -16.21
N LEU A 415 -8.10 -2.16 -17.32
CA LEU A 415 -7.52 -2.72 -18.55
C LEU A 415 -6.07 -3.19 -18.32
N VAL A 416 -5.27 -2.41 -17.59
CA VAL A 416 -3.92 -2.81 -17.22
C VAL A 416 -3.95 -4.04 -16.30
N GLY A 417 -4.90 -4.13 -15.37
CA GLY A 417 -5.08 -5.30 -14.53
C GLY A 417 -5.38 -6.57 -15.33
N ILE A 418 -6.28 -6.49 -16.31
CA ILE A 418 -6.57 -7.59 -17.23
C ILE A 418 -5.34 -7.91 -18.08
N GLY A 419 -4.66 -6.90 -18.63
CA GLY A 419 -3.43 -7.09 -19.41
C GLY A 419 -2.32 -7.79 -18.64
N VAL A 420 -2.11 -7.43 -17.37
CA VAL A 420 -1.17 -8.11 -16.47
C VAL A 420 -1.61 -9.55 -16.21
N GLY A 421 -2.90 -9.80 -15.97
CA GLY A 421 -3.44 -11.15 -15.80
C GLY A 421 -3.19 -12.04 -17.02
N ILE A 422 -3.42 -11.53 -18.22
CA ILE A 422 -3.14 -12.24 -19.49
C ILE A 422 -1.63 -12.47 -19.67
N TRP A 423 -0.79 -11.47 -19.33
CA TRP A 423 0.66 -11.58 -19.42
C TRP A 423 1.22 -12.72 -18.57
N PHE A 424 0.67 -12.92 -17.38
CA PHE A 424 1.06 -14.05 -16.51
C PHE A 424 0.61 -15.42 -17.07
N ARG A 425 -0.14 -15.47 -18.18
CA ARG A 425 -0.60 -16.68 -18.90
C ARG A 425 -1.29 -17.74 -18.05
N THR A 426 -1.84 -17.38 -16.92
CA THR A 426 -2.55 -18.32 -16.07
C THR A 426 -4.01 -18.39 -16.48
N LEU A 427 -4.31 -19.32 -17.38
CA LEU A 427 -5.67 -19.86 -17.45
C LEU A 427 -5.92 -20.58 -16.13
N PRO A 428 -6.89 -20.13 -15.32
CA PRO A 428 -7.24 -20.91 -14.14
C PRO A 428 -7.67 -22.31 -14.61
N GLY A 429 -7.06 -23.33 -14.04
CA GLY A 429 -7.53 -24.71 -14.22
C GLY A 429 -8.98 -24.84 -13.74
N LEU A 430 -9.61 -25.99 -13.95
CA LEU A 430 -10.98 -26.26 -13.50
C LEU A 430 -11.15 -25.93 -12.00
N SER A 431 -10.15 -26.22 -11.19
CA SER A 431 -10.11 -25.92 -9.76
C SER A 431 -10.21 -24.41 -9.46
N GLY A 432 -9.49 -23.58 -10.22
CA GLY A 432 -9.58 -22.11 -10.09
C GLY A 432 -10.94 -21.57 -10.52
N LEU A 433 -11.57 -22.15 -11.54
CA LEU A 433 -12.94 -21.82 -11.94
C LEU A 433 -13.95 -22.18 -10.85
N ILE A 434 -13.74 -23.30 -10.13
CA ILE A 434 -14.58 -23.68 -8.98
C ILE A 434 -14.43 -22.64 -7.85
N VAL A 435 -13.20 -22.20 -7.53
CA VAL A 435 -12.96 -21.15 -6.54
C VAL A 435 -13.66 -19.86 -6.93
N PHE A 436 -13.50 -19.40 -8.17
CA PHE A 436 -14.20 -18.23 -8.70
C PHE A 436 -15.71 -18.37 -8.61
N GLY A 437 -16.26 -19.49 -9.10
CA GLY A 437 -17.71 -19.76 -9.07
C GLY A 437 -18.27 -19.80 -7.64
N SER A 438 -17.55 -20.41 -6.71
CA SER A 438 -17.91 -20.44 -5.29
C SER A 438 -17.90 -19.03 -4.67
N ALA A 439 -16.85 -18.25 -4.92
CA ALA A 439 -16.77 -16.87 -4.44
C ALA A 439 -17.87 -15.99 -5.04
N ALA A 440 -18.21 -16.17 -6.32
CA ALA A 440 -19.31 -15.47 -6.99
C ALA A 440 -20.69 -15.86 -6.40
N LEU A 441 -20.91 -17.14 -6.12
CA LEU A 441 -22.13 -17.61 -5.47
C LEU A 441 -22.29 -17.05 -4.05
N PHE A 442 -21.25 -17.12 -3.23
CA PHE A 442 -21.28 -16.55 -1.88
C PHE A 442 -21.44 -15.02 -1.90
N GLY A 443 -20.76 -14.33 -2.81
CA GLY A 443 -20.91 -12.87 -3.00
C GLY A 443 -22.31 -12.50 -3.47
N GLY A 444 -22.86 -13.22 -4.46
CA GLY A 444 -24.23 -13.02 -4.96
C GLY A 444 -25.30 -13.31 -3.90
N ALA A 445 -25.18 -14.43 -3.19
CA ALA A 445 -26.07 -14.78 -2.09
C ALA A 445 -26.01 -13.75 -0.96
N GLY A 446 -24.81 -13.34 -0.57
CA GLY A 446 -24.58 -12.29 0.43
C GLY A 446 -25.21 -10.96 0.03
N PHE A 447 -25.09 -10.57 -1.25
CA PHE A 447 -25.71 -9.37 -1.79
C PHE A 447 -27.26 -9.42 -1.72
N LEU A 448 -27.87 -10.54 -2.12
CA LEU A 448 -29.31 -10.72 -2.05
C LEU A 448 -29.81 -10.70 -0.60
N LEU A 449 -29.07 -11.31 0.32
CA LEU A 449 -29.38 -11.28 1.75
C LEU A 449 -29.29 -9.86 2.31
N LEU A 450 -28.22 -9.12 2.06
CA LEU A 450 -28.05 -7.75 2.54
C LEU A 450 -29.15 -6.82 2.04
N ARG A 451 -29.59 -6.97 0.80
CA ARG A 451 -30.72 -6.19 0.24
C ARG A 451 -32.06 -6.48 0.92
N ARG A 452 -32.23 -7.68 1.48
CA ARG A 452 -33.47 -8.10 2.17
C ARG A 452 -33.44 -7.80 3.67
N LEU A 453 -32.28 -7.43 4.24
CA LEU A 453 -32.17 -7.11 5.65
C LEU A 453 -32.91 -5.80 5.95
N PRO A 454 -33.80 -5.78 6.97
CA PRO A 454 -34.41 -4.55 7.42
C PRO A 454 -33.36 -3.59 7.99
N ALA A 455 -33.53 -2.28 7.80
CA ALA A 455 -32.59 -1.24 8.23
C ALA A 455 -32.20 -1.36 9.71
N THR A 456 -33.09 -1.83 10.57
CA THR A 456 -32.84 -2.09 11.99
C THR A 456 -31.80 -3.18 12.23
N GLN A 457 -31.75 -4.20 11.38
CA GLN A 457 -30.73 -5.26 11.46
C GLN A 457 -29.39 -4.76 10.91
N ALA A 458 -29.38 -4.01 9.81
CA ALA A 458 -28.17 -3.38 9.29
C ALA A 458 -27.50 -2.47 10.36
N GLN A 459 -28.28 -1.65 11.08
CA GLN A 459 -27.78 -0.85 12.19
C GLN A 459 -27.22 -1.71 13.35
N ARG A 460 -27.83 -2.86 13.67
CA ARG A 460 -27.28 -3.78 14.67
C ARG A 460 -25.94 -4.37 14.24
N TRP A 461 -25.79 -4.74 12.98
CA TRP A 461 -24.53 -5.24 12.45
C TRP A 461 -23.44 -4.16 12.46
N GLN A 462 -23.78 -2.92 12.12
CA GLN A 462 -22.88 -1.77 12.27
C GLN A 462 -22.46 -1.57 13.72
N ALA A 463 -23.41 -1.61 14.66
CA ALA A 463 -23.10 -1.48 16.09
C ALA A 463 -22.21 -2.64 16.62
N ILE A 464 -22.35 -3.85 16.08
CA ILE A 464 -21.45 -4.97 16.40
C ILE A 464 -20.06 -4.72 15.79
N ALA A 465 -19.99 -4.28 14.53
CA ALA A 465 -18.75 -3.94 13.87
C ALA A 465 -18.00 -2.81 14.60
N ASP A 466 -18.72 -1.82 15.12
CA ASP A 466 -18.15 -0.72 15.91
C ASP A 466 -17.63 -1.18 17.29
N ARG A 467 -18.18 -2.27 17.85
CA ARG A 467 -17.65 -2.87 19.07
C ARG A 467 -16.32 -3.64 18.84
N VAL A 468 -16.06 -4.09 17.63
CA VAL A 468 -14.77 -4.65 17.20
C VAL A 468 -13.80 -3.50 16.86
N ASP A 469 -13.89 -2.38 17.56
CA ASP A 469 -12.96 -1.27 17.43
C ASP A 469 -11.62 -1.68 18.07
N PRO A 470 -10.50 -1.64 17.35
CA PRO A 470 -9.18 -1.93 17.89
C PRO A 470 -8.64 -0.82 18.79
N GLN A 471 -9.41 0.24 19.10
CA GLN A 471 -8.97 1.32 20.00
C GLN A 471 -8.45 0.83 21.36
N PRO A 472 -9.00 -0.19 22.01
CA PRO A 472 -8.41 -0.72 23.23
C PRO A 472 -7.00 -1.29 23.03
N VAL A 473 -6.77 -1.98 21.91
CA VAL A 473 -5.45 -2.52 21.53
C VAL A 473 -4.47 -1.37 21.25
N TYR A 474 -4.93 -0.32 20.58
CA TYR A 474 -4.12 0.89 20.37
C TYR A 474 -3.76 1.58 21.69
N ARG A 475 -4.68 1.70 22.64
CA ARG A 475 -4.39 2.27 23.95
C ARG A 475 -3.34 1.46 24.71
N LEU A 476 -3.40 0.13 24.62
CA LEU A 476 -2.42 -0.76 25.22
C LEU A 476 -1.03 -0.60 24.59
N LEU A 477 -0.95 -0.59 23.25
CA LEU A 477 0.30 -0.39 22.50
C LEU A 477 0.85 1.05 22.65
N TRP A 478 -0.04 2.03 22.86
CA TRP A 478 0.36 3.42 23.03
C TRP A 478 0.96 3.70 24.40
N TYR A 479 0.67 2.88 25.39
CA TYR A 479 1.18 3.07 26.75
C TYR A 479 2.72 3.01 26.83
N PRO A 480 3.40 1.98 26.30
CA PRO A 480 4.86 1.94 26.24
C PRO A 480 5.45 3.05 25.35
N LEU A 481 4.81 3.38 24.23
CA LEU A 481 5.24 4.49 23.36
C LEU A 481 5.14 5.85 24.06
N ARG A 482 4.09 6.10 24.83
CA ARG A 482 3.97 7.30 25.67
C ARG A 482 5.02 7.34 26.77
N SER A 483 5.36 6.20 27.34
CA SER A 483 6.40 6.11 28.36
C SER A 483 7.78 6.39 27.76
N LEU A 484 8.08 5.81 26.59
CA LEU A 484 9.29 6.11 25.83
C LEU A 484 9.35 7.59 25.42
N ALA A 485 8.27 8.16 24.90
CA ALA A 485 8.19 9.58 24.54
C ALA A 485 8.36 10.52 25.77
N ARG A 486 7.96 10.09 26.97
CA ARG A 486 8.24 10.83 28.21
C ARG A 486 9.72 10.77 28.58
N ILE A 487 10.33 9.58 28.48
CA ILE A 487 11.77 9.40 28.70
C ILE A 487 12.58 10.25 27.72
N VAL A 488 12.25 10.16 26.42
CA VAL A 488 12.94 10.98 25.38
C VAL A 488 12.75 12.47 25.63
N ARG A 489 11.56 12.92 26.04
CA ARG A 489 11.33 14.31 26.43
C ARG A 489 12.13 14.72 27.67
N SER A 490 12.19 13.85 28.69
CA SER A 490 12.96 14.11 29.90
C SER A 490 14.47 14.19 29.60
N VAL A 491 14.95 13.30 28.71
CA VAL A 491 16.33 13.34 28.23
C VAL A 491 16.55 14.59 27.35
N GLY A 492 15.64 14.88 26.45
CA GLY A 492 15.70 16.10 25.62
C GLY A 492 15.69 17.37 26.43
N ALA A 493 14.85 17.46 27.47
CA ALA A 493 14.81 18.60 28.38
C ALA A 493 16.13 18.83 29.15
N VAL A 494 16.89 17.77 29.39
CA VAL A 494 18.24 17.86 29.98
C VAL A 494 19.24 18.44 28.97
N PHE A 495 19.04 18.18 27.66
CA PHE A 495 19.88 18.69 26.59
C PHE A 495 19.42 20.06 26.04
N GLU A 496 18.13 20.42 26.23
CA GLU A 496 17.55 21.70 25.85
C GLU A 496 17.53 22.64 27.06
N GLY A 497 18.30 23.72 27.04
CA GLY A 497 18.37 24.73 28.10
C GLY A 497 19.76 24.89 28.71
N GLU A 498 19.83 25.40 29.94
CA GLU A 498 21.13 25.64 30.64
C GLU A 498 21.97 24.37 30.82
N GLY A 499 21.34 23.18 30.83
CA GLY A 499 22.01 21.88 30.83
C GLY A 499 22.76 21.55 29.54
N ALA A 500 22.42 22.14 28.39
CA ALA A 500 23.07 21.90 27.12
C ALA A 500 24.55 22.38 27.15
N LEU A 501 24.84 23.48 27.83
CA LEU A 501 26.19 23.99 28.03
C LEU A 501 27.03 23.03 28.89
N ILE A 502 26.44 22.47 29.94
CA ILE A 502 27.14 21.52 30.83
C ILE A 502 27.46 20.23 30.06
N TRP A 503 26.49 19.71 29.27
CA TRP A 503 26.73 18.52 28.46
C TRP A 503 27.71 18.76 27.31
N MET A 504 27.69 19.91 26.68
CA MET A 504 28.70 20.29 25.69
C MET A 504 30.11 20.31 26.33
N PHE A 505 30.22 20.81 27.55
CA PHE A 505 31.50 20.80 28.32
C PHE A 505 31.93 19.37 28.66
N VAL A 506 31.01 18.50 29.09
CA VAL A 506 31.28 17.09 29.40
C VAL A 506 31.74 16.33 28.16
N VAL A 507 31.03 16.50 27.00
CA VAL A 507 31.43 15.88 25.74
C VAL A 507 32.78 16.39 25.28
N LEU A 508 33.03 17.69 25.37
CA LEU A 508 34.34 18.29 25.03
C LEU A 508 35.46 17.75 25.94
N LEU A 509 35.18 17.61 27.24
CA LEU A 509 36.13 17.02 28.20
C LEU A 509 36.43 15.55 27.84
N PHE A 510 35.42 14.77 27.49
CA PHE A 510 35.58 13.37 27.05
C PHE A 510 36.40 13.26 25.76
N VAL A 511 36.16 14.16 24.78
CA VAL A 511 36.91 14.20 23.52
C VAL A 511 38.39 14.59 23.80
N VAL A 512 38.63 15.56 24.67
CA VAL A 512 40.00 15.98 25.05
C VAL A 512 40.72 14.85 25.80
N LEU A 513 40.04 14.16 26.72
CA LEU A 513 40.60 13.01 27.42
C LEU A 513 40.89 11.84 26.47
N ALA A 514 39.99 11.56 25.52
CA ALA A 514 40.16 10.50 24.53
C ALA A 514 41.32 10.81 23.55
N LEU A 515 41.51 12.08 23.17
CA LEU A 515 42.62 12.52 22.32
C LEU A 515 43.93 12.64 23.05
N GLY A 516 43.91 12.83 24.39
CA GLY A 516 45.11 12.90 25.24
C GLY A 516 45.60 11.56 25.77
N ALA A 517 44.83 10.49 25.57
CA ALA A 517 45.17 9.12 26.00
C ALA A 517 45.79 8.26 24.87
N GLY A 518 46.02 8.81 23.67
CA GLY A 518 46.78 8.22 22.55
C GLY A 518 48.03 8.98 22.32
#